data_a62f0b5ad79abb333610b0b202d114d0
#
_entry.id   a62f0b5ad79abb333610b0b202d114d0
#
_cell.length_a   1.000
_cell.length_b   1.000
_cell.length_c   1.000
_cell.angle_alpha   90.00
_cell.angle_beta   90.00
_cell.angle_gamma   90.00
#
_symmetry.space_group_name_H-M   'P 1'
#
loop_
_entity.id
_entity.type
_entity.pdbx_description
1 polymer ?
#
loop_
_entity_poly.entity_id
_entity_poly.type
_entity_poly.pdbx_seq_one_letter_code
_entity_poly.pdbx_strand_id
1 'polypeptide(L)'
;DLFVLPTITFRILYCLVVMRHGRRIWLSFGVTANPTAEWISRQITEAFPWDQAPQYLIRDRDASYGPVFVQRLRAMGIRDRPIAFRSPWQNAYVERLIGSIRRECLDHMIVFGEAHLRRILGAYAAYYNQSRTHRSLNKDAPFHRAIERLGTVTSHPILGGLHHQYCRI
;
A
#
# COMPACT_ATOMS: atom_id res chain seq x y z
N ASP A 1 5.65 5.59 0.18
CA ASP A 1 6.91 5.01 0.68
C ASP A 1 7.36 3.85 -0.20
N LEU A 2 8.68 3.59 -0.25
CA LEU A 2 9.27 2.51 -1.03
C LEU A 2 9.78 1.40 -0.10
N PHE A 3 9.62 0.15 -0.51
CA PHE A 3 10.31 -0.98 0.09
C PHE A 3 10.82 -1.94 -0.98
N VAL A 4 11.75 -2.80 -0.62
CA VAL A 4 12.39 -3.75 -1.54
C VAL A 4 12.07 -5.19 -1.19
N LEU A 5 12.05 -6.05 -2.21
CA LEU A 5 11.87 -7.48 -2.08
C LEU A 5 12.73 -8.23 -3.12
N PRO A 6 13.49 -9.26 -2.73
CA PRO A 6 14.16 -10.14 -3.69
C PRO A 6 13.17 -11.13 -4.32
N THR A 7 13.37 -11.43 -5.59
CA THR A 7 12.70 -12.55 -6.28
C THR A 7 13.47 -13.86 -6.03
N ILE A 8 12.89 -14.99 -6.46
CA ILE A 8 13.55 -16.31 -6.40
C ILE A 8 14.91 -16.33 -7.15
N THR A 9 15.08 -15.45 -8.14
CA THR A 9 16.32 -15.29 -8.89
C THR A 9 17.23 -14.20 -8.31
N PHE A 10 16.97 -13.74 -7.07
CA PHE A 10 17.69 -12.67 -6.39
C PHE A 10 17.66 -11.30 -7.08
N ARG A 11 16.79 -11.10 -8.07
CA ARG A 11 16.54 -9.75 -8.62
C ARG A 11 15.75 -8.96 -7.58
N ILE A 12 16.20 -7.73 -7.34
CA ILE A 12 15.51 -6.81 -6.42
C ILE A 12 14.34 -6.14 -7.14
N LEU A 13 13.18 -6.19 -6.52
CA LEU A 13 12.01 -5.42 -6.92
C LEU A 13 11.74 -4.33 -5.89
N TYR A 14 11.35 -3.17 -6.39
CA TYR A 14 10.94 -2.01 -5.59
C TYR A 14 9.43 -1.89 -5.63
N CYS A 15 8.85 -1.69 -4.46
CA CYS A 15 7.42 -1.55 -4.27
C CYS A 15 7.12 -0.17 -3.71
N LEU A 16 6.41 0.67 -4.47
CA LEU A 16 5.85 1.92 -3.98
C LEU A 16 4.50 1.65 -3.34
N VAL A 17 4.26 2.21 -2.17
CA VAL A 17 2.96 2.13 -1.46
C VAL A 17 2.44 3.54 -1.21
N VAL A 18 1.19 3.78 -1.57
CA VAL A 18 0.48 5.03 -1.33
C VAL A 18 -0.71 4.76 -0.41
N MET A 19 -0.76 5.50 0.71
CA MET A 19 -1.74 5.30 1.77
C MET A 19 -2.43 6.61 2.14
N ARG A 20 -3.75 6.58 2.34
CA ARG A 20 -4.51 7.67 2.94
C ARG A 20 -4.52 7.51 4.46
N HIS A 21 -4.18 8.57 5.20
CA HIS A 21 -4.14 8.53 6.68
C HIS A 21 -5.52 8.31 7.27
N GLY A 22 -6.55 8.99 6.76
CA GLY A 22 -7.94 8.76 7.18
C GLY A 22 -8.34 7.31 6.90
N ARG A 23 -8.79 6.59 7.94
CA ARG A 23 -9.11 5.16 7.93
C ARG A 23 -7.99 4.24 7.43
N ARG A 24 -6.77 4.75 7.18
CA ARG A 24 -5.59 3.97 6.77
C ARG A 24 -5.79 3.17 5.49
N ILE A 25 -6.49 3.75 4.53
CA ILE A 25 -6.79 3.10 3.26
C ILE A 25 -5.52 2.96 2.43
N TRP A 26 -5.22 1.75 2.00
CA TRP A 26 -4.17 1.51 1.01
C TRP A 26 -4.70 1.88 -0.38
N LEU A 27 -4.29 3.04 -0.88
CA LEU A 27 -4.83 3.62 -2.12
C LEU A 27 -4.28 2.96 -3.37
N SER A 28 -2.97 2.80 -3.43
CA SER A 28 -2.28 2.34 -4.63
C SER A 28 -0.93 1.71 -4.27
N PHE A 29 -0.43 0.90 -5.19
CA PHE A 29 0.93 0.38 -5.15
C PHE A 29 1.50 0.26 -6.57
N GLY A 30 2.82 0.38 -6.68
CA GLY A 30 3.56 0.13 -7.90
C GLY A 30 4.68 -0.87 -7.65
N VAL A 31 5.04 -1.66 -8.65
CA VAL A 31 6.18 -2.61 -8.61
C VAL A 31 7.06 -2.37 -9.81
N THR A 32 8.37 -2.29 -9.61
CA THR A 32 9.35 -2.14 -10.69
C THR A 32 10.72 -2.69 -10.27
N ALA A 33 11.54 -3.05 -11.24
CA ALA A 33 12.96 -3.30 -11.01
C ALA A 33 13.79 -2.00 -11.04
N ASN A 34 13.25 -0.90 -11.59
CA ASN A 34 13.95 0.38 -11.80
C ASN A 34 13.11 1.55 -11.25
N PRO A 35 13.26 1.95 -9.98
CA PRO A 35 12.46 2.99 -9.34
C PRO A 35 13.02 4.39 -9.68
N THR A 36 12.82 4.85 -10.92
CA THR A 36 13.20 6.21 -11.30
C THR A 36 12.21 7.26 -10.77
N ALA A 37 12.67 8.52 -10.64
CA ALA A 37 11.81 9.62 -10.21
C ALA A 37 10.61 9.82 -11.15
N GLU A 38 10.78 9.57 -12.46
CA GLU A 38 9.72 9.60 -13.46
C GLU A 38 8.70 8.51 -13.22
N TRP A 39 9.17 7.28 -12.92
CA TRP A 39 8.29 6.16 -12.62
C TRP A 39 7.46 6.44 -11.35
N ILE A 40 8.10 6.91 -10.28
CA ILE A 40 7.42 7.28 -9.04
C ILE A 40 6.39 8.38 -9.29
N SER A 41 6.76 9.42 -10.07
CA SER A 41 5.87 10.53 -10.43
C SER A 41 4.63 10.05 -11.17
N ARG A 42 4.79 9.09 -12.10
CA ARG A 42 3.66 8.48 -12.81
C ARG A 42 2.76 7.71 -11.86
N GLN A 43 3.33 6.91 -10.95
CA GLN A 43 2.54 6.16 -9.97
C GLN A 43 1.69 7.08 -9.08
N ILE A 44 2.21 8.24 -8.69
CA ILE A 44 1.43 9.22 -7.91
C ILE A 44 0.32 9.84 -8.78
N THR A 45 0.59 10.14 -10.05
CA THR A 45 -0.44 10.65 -10.97
C THR A 45 -1.57 9.64 -11.15
N GLU A 46 -1.24 8.36 -11.29
CA GLU A 46 -2.21 7.26 -11.42
C GLU A 46 -3.00 7.01 -10.12
N ALA A 47 -2.38 7.23 -8.96
CA ALA A 47 -3.02 7.03 -7.66
C ALA A 47 -4.08 8.10 -7.33
N PHE A 48 -3.99 9.29 -7.92
CA PHE A 48 -4.88 10.41 -7.62
C PHE A 48 -5.53 10.96 -8.90
N PRO A 49 -6.82 10.66 -9.14
CA PRO A 49 -7.61 11.39 -10.13
C PRO A 49 -7.57 12.90 -9.89
N TRP A 50 -7.68 13.69 -10.95
CA TRP A 50 -7.48 15.15 -10.92
C TRP A 50 -8.34 15.90 -9.88
N ASP A 51 -9.53 15.40 -9.61
CA ASP A 51 -10.49 15.95 -8.64
C ASP A 51 -10.30 15.46 -7.19
N GLN A 52 -9.39 14.51 -6.96
CA GLN A 52 -9.20 13.87 -5.66
C GLN A 52 -7.75 13.97 -5.14
N ALA A 53 -6.96 14.88 -5.69
CA ALA A 53 -5.60 15.10 -5.24
C ALA A 53 -5.58 15.55 -3.76
N PRO A 54 -4.72 14.97 -2.90
CA PRO A 54 -4.62 15.36 -1.50
C PRO A 54 -3.92 16.72 -1.37
N GLN A 55 -4.19 17.44 -0.29
CA GLN A 55 -3.47 18.69 -0.02
C GLN A 55 -1.98 18.49 0.27
N TYR A 56 -1.63 17.36 0.88
CA TYR A 56 -0.27 17.04 1.32
C TYR A 56 0.08 15.60 0.97
N LEU A 57 1.34 15.40 0.57
CA LEU A 57 1.96 14.08 0.49
C LEU A 57 3.12 14.01 1.48
N ILE A 58 3.01 13.11 2.46
CA ILE A 58 4.10 12.81 3.41
C ILE A 58 4.92 11.67 2.81
N ARG A 59 6.23 11.81 2.82
CA ARG A 59 7.18 10.79 2.35
C ARG A 59 8.47 10.81 3.16
N ASP A 60 9.21 9.75 3.09
CA ASP A 60 10.59 9.71 3.57
C ASP A 60 11.54 10.57 2.70
N ARG A 61 12.82 10.56 3.02
CA ARG A 61 13.87 11.29 2.30
C ARG A 61 14.67 10.41 1.36
N ASP A 62 14.07 9.36 0.82
CA ASP A 62 14.75 8.49 -0.14
C ASP A 62 15.22 9.30 -1.36
N ALA A 63 16.42 8.98 -1.84
CA ALA A 63 17.04 9.64 -2.99
C ALA A 63 16.30 9.40 -4.32
N SER A 64 15.44 8.40 -4.38
CA SER A 64 14.60 8.11 -5.55
C SER A 64 13.57 9.21 -5.84
N TYR A 65 13.27 10.07 -4.87
CA TYR A 65 12.40 11.24 -5.05
C TYR A 65 13.21 12.42 -5.60
N GLY A 66 13.42 12.47 -6.90
CA GLY A 66 14.17 13.53 -7.57
C GLY A 66 13.35 14.81 -7.84
N PRO A 67 13.97 15.84 -8.48
CA PRO A 67 13.30 17.10 -8.83
C PRO A 67 12.03 16.91 -9.68
N VAL A 68 12.04 15.95 -10.59
CA VAL A 68 10.89 15.61 -11.45
C VAL A 68 9.67 15.24 -10.62
N PHE A 69 9.86 14.48 -9.54
CA PHE A 69 8.80 14.11 -8.61
C PHE A 69 8.21 15.36 -7.92
N VAL A 70 9.06 16.24 -7.40
CA VAL A 70 8.61 17.48 -6.72
C VAL A 70 7.86 18.40 -7.69
N GLN A 71 8.32 18.53 -8.94
CA GLN A 71 7.63 19.29 -9.97
C GLN A 71 6.25 18.70 -10.29
N ARG A 72 6.16 17.37 -10.36
CA ARG A 72 4.89 16.66 -10.59
C ARG A 72 3.89 16.94 -9.46
N LEU A 73 4.30 16.85 -8.20
CA LEU A 73 3.43 17.17 -7.07
C LEU A 73 2.91 18.60 -7.13
N ARG A 74 3.78 19.57 -7.46
CA ARG A 74 3.39 20.98 -7.63
C ARG A 74 2.36 21.16 -8.73
N ALA A 75 2.56 20.51 -9.89
CA ALA A 75 1.61 20.54 -11.00
C ALA A 75 0.23 19.96 -10.65
N MET A 76 0.19 19.00 -9.71
CA MET A 76 -1.04 18.41 -9.16
C MET A 76 -1.63 19.22 -8.00
N GLY A 77 -1.03 20.34 -7.60
CA GLY A 77 -1.47 21.11 -6.43
C GLY A 77 -1.18 20.47 -5.08
N ILE A 78 -0.35 19.43 -5.06
CA ILE A 78 0.00 18.68 -3.84
C ILE A 78 1.22 19.31 -3.17
N ARG A 79 1.12 19.58 -1.88
CA ARG A 79 2.26 20.06 -1.08
C ARG A 79 3.12 18.88 -0.64
N ASP A 80 4.37 18.85 -1.10
CA ASP A 80 5.38 17.87 -0.69
C ASP A 80 5.78 18.10 0.78
N ARG A 81 5.73 17.04 1.60
CA ARG A 81 6.08 17.05 3.01
C ARG A 81 7.04 15.89 3.34
N PRO A 82 8.32 16.01 2.96
CA PRO A 82 9.32 15.04 3.42
C PRO A 82 9.41 15.11 4.95
N ILE A 83 9.51 13.94 5.60
CA ILE A 83 9.65 13.86 7.06
C ILE A 83 10.90 14.62 7.53
N ALA A 84 10.90 15.09 8.79
CA ALA A 84 12.07 15.70 9.38
C ALA A 84 13.23 14.69 9.45
N PHE A 85 14.45 15.20 9.46
CA PHE A 85 15.63 14.34 9.58
C PHE A 85 15.57 13.55 10.90
N ARG A 86 15.87 12.25 10.85
CA ARG A 86 15.81 11.32 11.98
C ARG A 86 14.45 11.24 12.68
N SER A 87 13.35 11.46 11.96
CA SER A 87 11.99 11.44 12.51
C SER A 87 11.10 10.38 11.85
N PRO A 88 11.44 9.08 11.90
CA PRO A 88 10.68 8.03 11.21
C PRO A 88 9.23 7.93 11.70
N TRP A 89 8.94 8.31 12.96
CA TRP A 89 7.57 8.29 13.49
C TRP A 89 6.58 9.16 12.71
N GLN A 90 7.06 10.14 11.93
CA GLN A 90 6.21 10.97 11.06
C GLN A 90 5.64 10.18 9.88
N ASN A 91 6.24 9.01 9.54
CA ASN A 91 5.80 8.12 8.48
C ASN A 91 5.27 6.76 9.02
N ALA A 92 5.03 6.67 10.31
CA ALA A 92 4.73 5.41 11.02
C ALA A 92 3.52 4.63 10.47
N TYR A 93 2.55 5.28 9.84
CA TYR A 93 1.38 4.59 9.30
C TYR A 93 1.72 3.74 8.07
N VAL A 94 2.47 4.29 7.12
CA VAL A 94 2.87 3.54 5.93
C VAL A 94 3.94 2.50 6.27
N GLU A 95 4.86 2.80 7.19
CA GLU A 95 5.82 1.81 7.68
C GLU A 95 5.11 0.62 8.34
N ARG A 96 4.05 0.88 9.11
CA ARG A 96 3.22 -0.19 9.69
C ARG A 96 2.49 -0.99 8.61
N LEU A 97 2.00 -0.35 7.56
CA LEU A 97 1.41 -1.03 6.41
C LEU A 97 2.44 -1.94 5.74
N ILE A 98 3.64 -1.43 5.45
CA ILE A 98 4.75 -2.23 4.87
C ILE A 98 5.10 -3.40 5.78
N GLY A 99 5.17 -3.17 7.10
CA GLY A 99 5.38 -4.24 8.08
C GLY A 99 4.28 -5.30 8.06
N SER A 100 3.01 -4.93 7.85
CA SER A 100 1.91 -5.87 7.68
C SER A 100 2.03 -6.64 6.36
N ILE A 101 2.32 -5.95 5.24
CA ILE A 101 2.55 -6.57 3.94
C ILE A 101 3.64 -7.65 4.03
N ARG A 102 4.75 -7.36 4.71
CA ARG A 102 5.83 -8.34 4.90
C ARG A 102 5.36 -9.52 5.74
N ARG A 103 5.02 -9.30 6.99
CA ARG A 103 4.74 -10.37 7.98
C ARG A 103 3.49 -11.19 7.66
N GLU A 104 2.47 -10.57 7.08
CA GLU A 104 1.18 -11.23 6.85
C GLU A 104 1.03 -11.78 5.43
N CYS A 105 1.95 -11.44 4.50
CA CYS A 105 1.85 -11.84 3.10
C CYS A 105 3.20 -12.29 2.53
N LEU A 106 4.16 -11.39 2.37
CA LEU A 106 5.35 -11.66 1.58
C LEU A 106 6.32 -12.66 2.22
N ASP A 107 6.40 -12.71 3.54
CA ASP A 107 7.25 -13.68 4.27
C ASP A 107 6.77 -15.13 4.09
N HIS A 108 5.56 -15.31 3.57
CA HIS A 108 4.94 -16.62 3.29
C HIS A 108 4.93 -16.98 1.80
N MET A 109 5.55 -16.16 0.94
CA MET A 109 5.43 -16.30 -0.51
C MET A 109 6.78 -16.25 -1.22
N ILE A 110 6.95 -17.12 -2.21
CA ILE A 110 8.09 -17.05 -3.15
C ILE A 110 7.67 -16.19 -4.33
N VAL A 111 8.38 -15.09 -4.58
CA VAL A 111 8.09 -14.16 -5.67
C VAL A 111 8.93 -14.50 -6.90
N PHE A 112 8.27 -14.78 -8.02
CA PHE A 112 8.92 -15.14 -9.29
C PHE A 112 9.30 -13.92 -10.16
N GLY A 113 8.60 -12.78 -9.99
CA GLY A 113 8.84 -11.57 -10.78
C GLY A 113 7.79 -10.49 -10.55
N GLU A 114 7.89 -9.40 -11.31
CA GLU A 114 7.02 -8.22 -11.14
C GLU A 114 5.52 -8.54 -11.27
N ALA A 115 5.14 -9.24 -12.34
CA ALA A 115 3.73 -9.58 -12.58
C ALA A 115 3.15 -10.47 -11.46
N HIS A 116 3.96 -11.40 -10.95
CA HIS A 116 3.58 -12.24 -9.82
C HIS A 116 3.40 -11.41 -8.55
N LEU A 117 4.36 -10.53 -8.25
CA LEU A 117 4.28 -9.66 -7.08
C LEU A 117 3.08 -8.70 -7.16
N ARG A 118 2.80 -8.12 -8.34
CA ARG A 118 1.62 -7.27 -8.54
C ARG A 118 0.32 -8.01 -8.23
N ARG A 119 0.20 -9.25 -8.64
CA ARG A 119 -0.98 -10.11 -8.36
C ARG A 119 -1.11 -10.40 -6.86
N ILE A 120 -0.01 -10.75 -6.19
CA ILE A 120 0.00 -10.99 -4.74
C ILE A 120 -0.43 -9.73 -3.99
N LEU A 121 0.22 -8.59 -4.27
CA LEU A 121 -0.09 -7.33 -3.62
C LEU A 121 -1.51 -6.84 -3.90
N GLY A 122 -2.04 -7.06 -5.11
CA GLY A 122 -3.42 -6.74 -5.46
C GLY A 122 -4.43 -7.52 -4.60
N ALA A 123 -4.22 -8.83 -4.46
CA ALA A 123 -5.08 -9.67 -3.63
C ALA A 123 -4.97 -9.29 -2.13
N TYR A 124 -3.75 -9.01 -1.65
CA TYR A 124 -3.55 -8.57 -0.27
C TYR A 124 -4.10 -7.16 -0.02
N ALA A 125 -4.00 -6.22 -0.96
CA ALA A 125 -4.58 -4.88 -0.84
C ALA A 125 -6.11 -4.92 -0.75
N ALA A 126 -6.75 -5.76 -1.54
CA ALA A 126 -8.19 -6.00 -1.44
C ALA A 126 -8.57 -6.54 -0.05
N TYR A 127 -7.88 -7.58 0.43
CA TYR A 127 -8.06 -8.11 1.78
C TYR A 127 -7.83 -7.05 2.86
N TYR A 128 -6.71 -6.31 2.78
CA TYR A 128 -6.35 -5.26 3.73
C TYR A 128 -7.43 -4.20 3.86
N ASN A 129 -7.98 -3.73 2.74
CA ASN A 129 -8.96 -2.65 2.71
C ASN A 129 -10.39 -3.12 3.05
N GLN A 130 -10.76 -4.34 2.65
CA GLN A 130 -12.15 -4.80 2.73
C GLN A 130 -12.42 -5.73 3.91
N SER A 131 -11.43 -6.49 4.37
CA SER A 131 -11.65 -7.61 5.30
C SER A 131 -10.80 -7.58 6.54
N ARG A 132 -9.55 -7.11 6.42
CA ARG A 132 -8.60 -7.09 7.53
C ARG A 132 -9.07 -6.14 8.64
N THR A 133 -9.17 -6.67 9.85
CA THR A 133 -9.60 -5.88 11.01
C THR A 133 -8.46 -5.03 11.58
N HIS A 134 -8.75 -3.79 11.94
CA HIS A 134 -7.81 -2.86 12.54
C HIS A 134 -8.26 -2.43 13.95
N ARG A 135 -7.41 -2.63 14.95
CA ARG A 135 -7.72 -2.23 16.34
C ARG A 135 -8.10 -0.77 16.45
N SER A 136 -7.39 0.11 15.75
CA SER A 136 -7.63 1.56 15.76
C SER A 136 -8.87 2.01 14.99
N LEU A 137 -9.54 1.09 14.30
CA LEU A 137 -10.83 1.30 13.64
C LEU A 137 -11.95 0.49 14.35
N ASN A 138 -11.81 0.21 15.64
CA ASN A 138 -12.76 -0.60 16.41
C ASN A 138 -13.02 -1.98 15.77
N LYS A 139 -11.96 -2.62 15.29
CA LYS A 139 -11.97 -3.91 14.56
C LYS A 139 -12.70 -3.86 13.21
N ASP A 140 -12.98 -2.67 12.67
CA ASP A 140 -13.45 -2.52 11.30
C ASP A 140 -12.29 -2.57 10.30
N ALA A 141 -12.61 -2.76 9.00
CA ALA A 141 -11.67 -2.63 7.91
C ALA A 141 -11.54 -1.16 7.48
N PRO A 142 -10.47 -0.77 6.71
CA PRO A 142 -10.37 0.56 6.12
C PRO A 142 -11.60 0.96 5.32
N PHE A 143 -12.15 0.08 4.49
CA PHE A 143 -13.48 0.25 3.93
C PHE A 143 -14.50 -0.26 4.95
N HIS A 144 -15.41 0.63 5.36
CA HIS A 144 -16.41 0.30 6.34
C HIS A 144 -17.25 -0.92 5.90
N ARG A 145 -17.46 -1.85 6.82
CA ARG A 145 -18.31 -3.02 6.60
C ARG A 145 -19.54 -2.95 7.50
N ALA A 146 -20.70 -3.22 6.91
CA ALA A 146 -21.91 -3.44 7.70
C ALA A 146 -21.74 -4.68 8.60
N ILE A 147 -22.29 -4.61 9.80
CA ILE A 147 -22.33 -5.76 10.72
C ILE A 147 -23.50 -6.65 10.33
N GLU A 148 -23.20 -7.80 9.76
CA GLU A 148 -24.18 -8.84 9.43
C GLU A 148 -24.45 -9.68 10.68
N ARG A 149 -25.71 -9.74 11.13
CA ARG A 149 -26.10 -10.46 12.34
C ARG A 149 -26.85 -11.75 12.06
N LEU A 150 -27.43 -11.89 10.87
CA LEU A 150 -28.25 -13.04 10.45
C LEU A 150 -27.51 -13.86 9.39
N GLY A 151 -27.88 -15.13 9.24
CA GLY A 151 -27.33 -16.05 8.25
C GLY A 151 -26.18 -16.93 8.79
N THR A 152 -25.77 -17.88 7.98
CA THR A 152 -24.67 -18.83 8.29
C THR A 152 -23.32 -18.21 7.94
N VAL A 153 -22.34 -18.36 8.82
CA VAL A 153 -20.98 -17.87 8.58
C VAL A 153 -20.29 -18.76 7.56
N THR A 154 -19.84 -18.16 6.45
CA THR A 154 -19.02 -18.81 5.43
C THR A 154 -17.64 -18.20 5.37
N SER A 155 -16.67 -18.99 4.94
CA SER A 155 -15.24 -18.62 4.83
C SER A 155 -14.80 -18.69 3.39
N HIS A 156 -14.23 -17.59 2.88
CA HIS A 156 -13.63 -17.52 1.55
C HIS A 156 -12.11 -17.38 1.68
N PRO A 157 -11.33 -18.33 1.14
CA PRO A 157 -9.87 -18.27 1.21
C PRO A 157 -9.31 -17.16 0.32
N ILE A 158 -8.28 -16.46 0.81
CA ILE A 158 -7.54 -15.41 0.10
C ILE A 158 -6.07 -15.80 0.09
N LEU A 159 -5.38 -15.57 -1.02
CA LEU A 159 -3.97 -15.92 -1.21
C LEU A 159 -3.68 -17.39 -0.89
N GLY A 160 -4.48 -18.29 -1.50
CA GLY A 160 -4.29 -19.72 -1.32
C GLY A 160 -4.61 -20.23 0.10
N GLY A 161 -5.41 -19.50 0.88
CA GLY A 161 -5.77 -19.86 2.25
C GLY A 161 -4.88 -19.22 3.32
N LEU A 162 -3.92 -18.37 2.94
CA LEU A 162 -3.12 -17.60 3.91
C LEU A 162 -3.99 -16.68 4.76
N HIS A 163 -5.04 -16.13 4.16
CA HIS A 163 -6.08 -15.35 4.83
C HIS A 163 -7.48 -15.87 4.48
N HIS A 164 -8.45 -15.49 5.28
CA HIS A 164 -9.85 -15.81 5.04
C HIS A 164 -10.72 -14.57 5.24
N GLN A 165 -11.67 -14.40 4.34
CA GLN A 165 -12.78 -13.47 4.52
C GLN A 165 -13.98 -14.24 5.03
N TYR A 166 -14.57 -13.77 6.12
CA TYR A 166 -15.78 -14.35 6.68
C TYR A 166 -16.97 -13.44 6.35
N CYS A 167 -18.02 -14.00 5.78
CA CYS A 167 -19.29 -13.33 5.53
C CYS A 167 -20.45 -14.21 5.98
N ARG A 168 -21.65 -13.64 6.09
CA ARG A 168 -22.89 -14.39 6.35
C ARG A 168 -23.73 -14.48 5.07
N ILE A 169 -24.30 -15.64 4.84
CA ILE A 169 -25.24 -15.93 3.73
C ILE A 169 -26.50 -16.56 4.29
#